data_b07a5372ec4a61b501b91f976068f927
#
_entry.id   b07a5372ec4a61b501b91f976068f927
#
_cell.length_a   1.000
_cell.length_b   1.000
_cell.length_c   1.000
_cell.angle_alpha   90.00
_cell.angle_beta   90.00
_cell.angle_gamma   90.00
#
_symmetry.space_group_name_H-M   'P 1'
#
loop_
_entity.id
_entity.type
_entity.pdbx_description
1 polymer ?
#
loop_
_entity_poly.entity_id
_entity_poly.type
_entity_poly.pdbx_seq_one_letter_code
_entity_poly.pdbx_strand_id
1 'polypeptide(L)'
;MKKLNLNLFSLSVVLNKKLLFILLFFLISACSSIPKNTANSCSIFSERYFWYKHVKKTEKKWGTPVHLQLAFIKMESDFDWLAKPKRSKLFKIIPYKRPSSSFGYSQAVKGTWEQYKQENNKP
;
A
#
# COMPACT_ATOMS: atom_id res chain seq x y z
N MET A 1 15.77 9.60 -53.19
CA MET A 1 16.27 9.03 -51.92
C MET A 1 15.79 9.71 -50.62
N LYS A 2 14.87 10.70 -50.63
CA LYS A 2 14.38 11.39 -49.42
C LYS A 2 13.15 10.76 -48.73
N LYS A 3 12.41 9.87 -49.40
CA LYS A 3 11.18 9.28 -48.83
C LYS A 3 11.42 8.11 -47.84
N LEU A 4 12.60 7.46 -47.89
CA LEU A 4 12.89 6.30 -47.05
C LEU A 4 13.23 6.70 -45.61
N ASN A 5 13.82 7.87 -45.38
CA ASN A 5 14.22 8.32 -44.03
C ASN A 5 13.02 8.78 -43.15
N LEU A 6 11.92 9.25 -43.78
CA LEU A 6 10.75 9.70 -43.00
C LEU A 6 9.99 8.53 -42.37
N ASN A 7 9.95 7.38 -43.05
CA ASN A 7 9.27 6.19 -42.53
C ASN A 7 10.05 5.51 -41.37
N LEU A 8 11.36 5.52 -41.40
CA LEU A 8 12.21 4.97 -40.35
C LEU A 8 12.13 5.82 -39.07
N PHE A 9 12.12 7.15 -39.20
CA PHE A 9 11.97 8.03 -38.05
C PHE A 9 10.57 7.92 -37.40
N SER A 10 9.51 7.85 -38.21
CA SER A 10 8.14 7.64 -37.75
C SER A 10 7.99 6.29 -37.05
N LEU A 11 8.60 5.23 -37.56
CA LEU A 11 8.58 3.89 -36.97
C LEU A 11 9.29 3.83 -35.63
N SER A 12 10.44 4.48 -35.51
CA SER A 12 11.19 4.55 -34.25
C SER A 12 10.44 5.30 -33.15
N VAL A 13 9.75 6.38 -33.49
CA VAL A 13 8.93 7.15 -32.54
C VAL A 13 7.72 6.36 -32.06
N VAL A 14 7.06 5.62 -32.97
CA VAL A 14 5.91 4.75 -32.62
C VAL A 14 6.36 3.57 -31.76
N LEU A 15 7.49 2.96 -32.08
CA LEU A 15 8.07 1.86 -31.31
C LEU A 15 8.47 2.31 -29.90
N ASN A 16 9.03 3.52 -29.80
CA ASN A 16 9.43 4.11 -28.50
C ASN A 16 8.20 4.43 -27.61
N LYS A 17 7.09 4.91 -28.22
CA LYS A 17 5.82 5.12 -27.49
C LYS A 17 5.21 3.80 -27.03
N LYS A 18 5.20 2.75 -27.85
CA LYS A 18 4.70 1.43 -27.45
C LYS A 18 5.56 0.82 -26.33
N LEU A 19 6.88 0.93 -26.42
CA LEU A 19 7.80 0.47 -25.39
C LEU A 19 7.59 1.23 -24.07
N LEU A 20 7.39 2.54 -24.12
CA LEU A 20 7.07 3.36 -22.95
C LEU A 20 5.74 2.96 -22.32
N PHE A 21 4.72 2.65 -23.12
CA PHE A 21 3.42 2.18 -22.63
C PHE A 21 3.53 0.80 -21.93
N ILE A 22 4.31 -0.11 -22.52
CA ILE A 22 4.57 -1.43 -21.92
C ILE A 22 5.34 -1.28 -20.62
N LEU A 23 6.35 -0.42 -20.58
CA LEU A 23 7.11 -0.14 -19.36
C LEU A 23 6.22 0.47 -18.27
N LEU A 24 5.36 1.41 -18.63
CA LEU A 24 4.39 2.03 -17.72
C LEU A 24 3.38 1.01 -17.17
N PHE A 25 2.94 0.07 -18.01
CA PHE A 25 2.02 -1.00 -17.60
C PHE A 25 2.65 -1.96 -16.59
N PHE A 26 3.95 -2.28 -16.73
CA PHE A 26 4.70 -3.08 -15.75
C PHE A 26 4.88 -2.37 -14.41
N LEU A 27 4.96 -1.05 -14.37
CA LEU A 27 5.09 -0.27 -13.14
C LEU A 27 3.80 -0.26 -12.29
N ILE A 28 2.64 -0.47 -12.91
CA ILE A 28 1.35 -0.49 -12.20
C ILE A 28 1.13 -1.82 -11.44
N SER A 29 1.83 -2.89 -11.80
CA SER A 29 1.70 -4.21 -11.20
C SER A 29 2.35 -4.34 -9.80
N ALA A 30 2.96 -3.29 -9.28
CA ALA A 30 3.62 -3.28 -7.97
C ALA A 30 2.67 -3.06 -6.79
N CYS A 31 1.36 -3.34 -6.94
CA CYS A 31 0.42 -3.27 -5.84
C CYS A 31 0.78 -4.31 -4.75
N SER A 32 1.08 -3.82 -3.55
CA SER A 32 1.28 -4.66 -2.37
C SER A 32 -0.02 -5.41 -2.04
N SER A 33 -0.09 -6.67 -2.40
CA SER A 33 -1.21 -7.55 -2.06
C SER A 33 -1.19 -7.92 -0.57
N ILE A 34 -2.34 -8.30 -0.02
CA ILE A 34 -2.45 -8.89 1.32
C ILE A 34 -1.67 -10.22 1.34
N PRO A 35 -0.91 -10.55 2.41
CA PRO A 35 -0.24 -11.84 2.52
C PRO A 35 -1.24 -13.00 2.43
N LYS A 36 -0.87 -14.08 1.74
CA LYS A 36 -1.78 -15.22 1.49
C LYS A 36 -2.16 -15.96 2.77
N ASN A 37 -1.22 -16.09 3.71
CA ASN A 37 -1.47 -16.75 4.99
C ASN A 37 -1.16 -15.79 6.14
N THR A 38 -2.17 -15.06 6.58
CA THR A 38 -2.08 -14.08 7.66
C THR A 38 -2.18 -14.68 9.07
N ALA A 39 -2.40 -16.00 9.17
CA ALA A 39 -2.43 -16.72 10.45
C ALA A 39 -1.02 -17.15 10.90
N ASN A 40 -0.04 -17.17 10.00
CA ASN A 40 1.31 -17.62 10.28
C ASN A 40 2.33 -16.48 10.05
N SER A 41 2.98 -16.05 11.14
CA SER A 41 3.97 -14.97 11.08
C SER A 41 5.18 -15.27 10.20
N CYS A 42 5.64 -16.53 10.16
CA CYS A 42 6.73 -16.92 9.26
C CYS A 42 6.32 -16.77 7.79
N SER A 43 5.08 -17.14 7.46
CA SER A 43 4.52 -16.97 6.11
C SER A 43 4.42 -15.49 5.72
N ILE A 44 3.96 -14.65 6.65
CA ILE A 44 3.90 -13.19 6.44
C ILE A 44 5.29 -12.64 6.13
N PHE A 45 6.32 -13.01 6.88
CA PHE A 45 7.67 -12.49 6.71
C PHE A 45 8.40 -13.08 5.49
N SER A 46 8.06 -14.30 5.06
CA SER A 46 8.60 -14.86 3.82
C SER A 46 8.07 -14.12 2.59
N GLU A 47 6.82 -13.70 2.60
CA GLU A 47 6.22 -12.89 1.53
C GLU A 47 6.59 -11.41 1.62
N ARG A 48 6.84 -10.91 2.84
CA ARG A 48 7.09 -9.51 3.17
C ARG A 48 8.36 -9.34 3.99
N TYR A 49 9.49 -9.73 3.45
CA TYR A 49 10.79 -9.72 4.12
C TYR A 49 11.12 -8.40 4.84
N PHE A 50 10.84 -7.24 4.22
CA PHE A 50 11.11 -5.94 4.83
C PHE A 50 10.27 -5.66 6.07
N TRP A 51 9.09 -6.28 6.22
CA TRP A 51 8.24 -6.09 7.38
C TRP A 51 8.93 -6.58 8.66
N TYR A 52 9.64 -7.70 8.59
CA TYR A 52 10.39 -8.20 9.74
C TYR A 52 11.36 -7.16 10.30
N LYS A 53 12.11 -6.48 9.43
CA LYS A 53 13.03 -5.40 9.80
C LYS A 53 12.30 -4.25 10.50
N HIS A 54 11.13 -3.86 10.01
CA HIS A 54 10.35 -2.76 10.56
C HIS A 54 9.75 -3.11 11.92
N VAL A 55 9.14 -4.28 12.08
CA VAL A 55 8.55 -4.71 13.36
C VAL A 55 9.62 -4.94 14.43
N LYS A 56 10.81 -5.46 14.06
CA LYS A 56 11.95 -5.57 14.99
C LYS A 56 12.49 -4.21 15.43
N LYS A 57 12.53 -3.23 14.53
CA LYS A 57 12.89 -1.84 14.87
C LYS A 57 11.88 -1.23 15.84
N THR A 58 10.60 -1.47 15.64
CA THR A 58 9.52 -1.01 16.53
C THR A 58 9.61 -1.69 17.90
N GLU A 59 9.82 -3.00 17.93
CA GLU A 59 10.05 -3.76 19.17
C GLU A 59 11.22 -3.18 19.96
N LYS A 60 12.35 -2.92 19.32
CA LYS A 60 13.53 -2.32 19.94
C LYS A 60 13.25 -0.91 20.51
N LYS A 61 12.46 -0.10 19.77
CA LYS A 61 12.20 1.28 20.17
C LYS A 61 11.14 1.40 21.26
N TRP A 62 10.10 0.57 21.20
CA TRP A 62 8.89 0.74 22.02
C TRP A 62 8.62 -0.44 22.95
N GLY A 63 9.41 -1.51 22.90
CA GLY A 63 9.23 -2.71 23.70
C GLY A 63 8.04 -3.58 23.29
N THR A 64 7.32 -3.24 22.24
CA THR A 64 6.15 -4.00 21.77
C THR A 64 6.58 -5.25 21.02
N PRO A 65 6.32 -6.48 21.53
CA PRO A 65 6.75 -7.72 20.88
C PRO A 65 6.19 -7.85 19.44
N VAL A 66 6.96 -8.49 18.57
CA VAL A 66 6.60 -8.66 17.14
C VAL A 66 5.23 -9.30 16.96
N HIS A 67 4.91 -10.35 17.74
CA HIS A 67 3.64 -11.05 17.62
C HIS A 67 2.44 -10.15 17.99
N LEU A 68 2.58 -9.27 18.97
CA LEU A 68 1.54 -8.30 19.31
C LEU A 68 1.33 -7.28 18.19
N GLN A 69 2.41 -6.77 17.59
CA GLN A 69 2.31 -5.85 16.43
C GLN A 69 1.54 -6.49 15.27
N LEU A 70 1.85 -7.76 14.95
CA LEU A 70 1.14 -8.49 13.91
C LEU A 70 -0.33 -8.75 14.26
N ALA A 71 -0.61 -9.09 15.54
CA ALA A 71 -1.97 -9.29 16.03
C ALA A 71 -2.80 -8.00 15.88
N PHE A 72 -2.25 -6.85 16.24
CA PHE A 72 -2.89 -5.55 16.02
C PHE A 72 -3.21 -5.31 14.56
N ILE A 73 -2.22 -5.46 13.67
CA ILE A 73 -2.43 -5.29 12.22
C ILE A 73 -3.51 -6.24 11.70
N LYS A 74 -3.50 -7.48 12.16
CA LYS A 74 -4.51 -8.49 11.81
C LYS A 74 -5.91 -8.05 12.22
N MET A 75 -6.08 -7.57 13.44
CA MET A 75 -7.38 -7.15 13.99
C MET A 75 -7.89 -5.86 13.35
N GLU A 76 -7.01 -4.90 13.10
CA GLU A 76 -7.38 -3.58 12.60
C GLU A 76 -7.66 -3.56 11.09
N SER A 77 -6.92 -4.31 10.30
CA SER A 77 -6.95 -4.21 8.84
C SER A 77 -6.88 -5.52 8.08
N ASP A 78 -6.69 -6.65 8.77
CA ASP A 78 -6.36 -7.93 8.14
C ASP A 78 -5.20 -7.82 7.11
N PHE A 79 -4.19 -7.01 7.44
CA PHE A 79 -3.03 -6.71 6.58
C PHE A 79 -3.36 -5.97 5.28
N ASP A 80 -4.54 -5.37 5.18
CA ASP A 80 -4.87 -4.48 4.07
C ASP A 80 -4.36 -3.05 4.34
N TRP A 81 -3.42 -2.60 3.53
CA TRP A 81 -2.85 -1.25 3.63
C TRP A 81 -3.82 -0.14 3.20
N LEU A 82 -4.86 -0.47 2.44
CA LEU A 82 -5.93 0.44 2.03
C LEU A 82 -7.19 0.32 2.89
N ALA A 83 -7.14 -0.47 3.96
CA ALA A 83 -8.29 -0.67 4.83
C ALA A 83 -8.90 0.66 5.29
N LYS A 84 -10.20 0.75 5.18
CA LYS A 84 -11.01 1.91 5.58
C LYS A 84 -12.31 1.42 6.20
N PRO A 85 -12.88 2.14 7.19
CA PRO A 85 -14.19 1.81 7.73
C PRO A 85 -15.24 1.74 6.63
N LYS A 86 -16.14 0.78 6.74
CA LYS A 86 -17.27 0.67 5.82
C LYS A 86 -18.11 1.94 5.92
N ARG A 87 -18.65 2.41 4.80
CA ARG A 87 -19.58 3.53 4.78
C ARG A 87 -20.89 3.11 5.44
N SER A 88 -21.43 3.95 6.31
CA SER A 88 -22.81 3.81 6.74
C SER A 88 -23.74 3.94 5.53
N LYS A 89 -24.85 3.21 5.56
CA LYS A 89 -25.84 3.25 4.47
C LYS A 89 -27.07 4.00 4.96
N LEU A 90 -27.45 5.05 4.23
CA LEU A 90 -28.72 5.71 4.41
C LEU A 90 -29.80 4.81 3.79
N PHE A 91 -30.89 4.55 4.53
CA PHE A 91 -31.97 3.62 4.14
C PHE A 91 -31.47 2.23 3.70
N LYS A 92 -30.34 1.76 4.27
CA LYS A 92 -29.67 0.47 3.96
C LYS A 92 -29.17 0.31 2.50
N ILE A 93 -29.37 1.28 1.64
CA ILE A 93 -29.08 1.19 0.19
C ILE A 93 -28.00 2.20 -0.21
N ILE A 94 -28.14 3.47 0.16
CA ILE A 94 -27.29 4.56 -0.32
C ILE A 94 -26.03 4.68 0.56
N PRO A 95 -24.80 4.51 0.00
CA PRO A 95 -23.58 4.73 0.75
C PRO A 95 -23.48 6.19 1.19
N TYR A 96 -23.45 6.42 2.49
CA TYR A 96 -23.29 7.75 3.09
C TYR A 96 -21.86 7.99 3.58
N LYS A 97 -21.70 8.72 4.66
CA LYS A 97 -20.42 9.10 5.25
C LYS A 97 -19.74 7.90 5.94
N ARG A 98 -18.40 7.88 5.98
CA ARG A 98 -17.66 6.95 6.84
C ARG A 98 -17.76 7.40 8.31
N PRO A 99 -17.90 6.45 9.25
CA PRO A 99 -18.02 6.77 10.68
C PRO A 99 -16.71 7.32 11.26
N SER A 100 -15.57 7.00 10.64
CA SER A 100 -14.24 7.37 11.10
C SER A 100 -13.32 7.71 9.91
N SER A 101 -12.26 8.48 10.17
CA SER A 101 -11.17 8.77 9.24
C SER A 101 -10.04 7.74 9.32
N SER A 102 -10.23 6.62 10.03
CA SER A 102 -9.20 5.59 10.18
C SER A 102 -8.77 5.00 8.85
N PHE A 103 -7.47 4.65 8.74
CA PHE A 103 -6.87 4.23 7.50
C PHE A 103 -5.67 3.29 7.69
N GLY A 104 -5.53 2.34 6.75
CA GLY A 104 -4.35 1.51 6.60
C GLY A 104 -4.17 0.44 7.68
N TYR A 105 -2.96 -0.05 7.84
CA TYR A 105 -2.63 -1.16 8.72
C TYR A 105 -3.03 -0.96 10.18
N SER A 106 -2.81 0.22 10.73
CA SER A 106 -3.07 0.54 12.14
C SER A 106 -4.44 1.16 12.39
N GLN A 107 -5.24 1.40 11.34
CA GLN A 107 -6.51 2.12 11.42
C GLN A 107 -6.42 3.43 12.23
N ALA A 108 -5.25 4.07 12.18
CA ALA A 108 -5.05 5.36 12.84
C ALA A 108 -5.97 6.42 12.25
N VAL A 109 -6.66 7.17 13.10
CA VAL A 109 -7.46 8.32 12.67
C VAL A 109 -6.57 9.49 12.32
N LYS A 110 -7.06 10.36 11.43
CA LYS A 110 -6.25 11.48 10.91
C LYS A 110 -5.63 12.35 12.01
N GLY A 111 -6.38 12.68 13.06
CA GLY A 111 -5.87 13.48 14.18
C GLY A 111 -4.69 12.83 14.90
N THR A 112 -4.80 11.56 15.25
CA THR A 112 -3.71 10.79 15.88
C THR A 112 -2.48 10.70 14.96
N TRP A 113 -2.70 10.54 13.65
CA TRP A 113 -1.61 10.49 12.68
C TRP A 113 -0.87 11.83 12.57
N GLU A 114 -1.60 12.95 12.52
CA GLU A 114 -1.00 14.29 12.49
C GLU A 114 -0.22 14.60 13.78
N GLN A 115 -0.77 14.27 14.94
CA GLN A 115 -0.08 14.38 16.22
C GLN A 115 1.22 13.57 16.23
N TYR A 116 1.19 12.32 15.82
CA TYR A 116 2.37 11.47 15.73
C TYR A 116 3.46 12.07 14.82
N LYS A 117 3.07 12.65 13.68
CA LYS A 117 4.01 13.30 12.76
C LYS A 117 4.68 14.52 13.45
N GLN A 118 3.90 15.35 14.10
CA GLN A 118 4.41 16.53 14.83
C GLN A 118 5.39 16.14 15.92
N GLU A 119 5.04 15.18 16.76
CA GLU A 119 5.89 14.70 17.87
C GLU A 119 7.20 14.04 17.39
N ASN A 120 7.20 13.47 16.20
CA ASN A 120 8.36 12.76 15.64
C ASN A 120 9.07 13.52 14.51
N ASN A 121 8.76 14.79 14.29
CA ASN A 121 9.29 15.64 13.20
C ASN A 121 9.22 14.92 11.84
N LYS A 122 8.07 14.30 11.53
CA LYS A 122 7.82 13.64 10.26
C LYS A 122 6.98 14.53 9.35
N PRO A 123 7.30 14.58 8.04
CA PRO A 123 6.52 15.36 7.07
C PRO A 123 5.09 14.82 6.88
#